data_816d136fe56fc8f94b5db23ab268459e
#
_entry.id   816d136fe56fc8f94b5db23ab268459e
#
_cell.length_a   1.000
_cell.length_b   1.000
_cell.length_c   1.000
_cell.angle_alpha   90.00
_cell.angle_beta   90.00
_cell.angle_gamma   90.00
#
_symmetry.space_group_name_H-M   'P 1'
#
loop_
_entity.id
_entity.type
_entity.pdbx_description
1 polymer ?
#
loop_
_entity_poly.entity_id
_entity_poly.type
_entity_poly.pdbx_seq_one_letter_code
_entity_poly.pdbx_strand_id
1 'polypeptide(L)'
;RATVGGLSARGFRTVLCGMAMGFDLAAAEAVLACRDSETGSAFSPASAPDPHFPHTPMPGLRLVAVIPFRGQESRFPAVDRERFRRVLAAADHSVTLSPSYHAGCYAVRNNYLVEHAALLVAWYDGSPGGTHYTVRRALGRGLEFINLHPHPAALRQAEPTLF
;
A
#
# COMPACT_ATOMS: atom_id res chain seq x y z
N ARG A 1 -9.17 2.62 6.71
CA ARG A 1 -10.47 2.11 6.26
C ARG A 1 -11.29 3.20 5.57
N ALA A 2 -11.51 4.36 6.16
CA ALA A 2 -12.27 5.44 5.52
C ALA A 2 -11.76 5.78 4.11
N THR A 3 -10.43 5.87 3.93
CA THR A 3 -9.81 6.10 2.62
C THR A 3 -10.11 4.99 1.62
N VAL A 4 -10.02 3.72 2.05
CA VAL A 4 -10.34 2.56 1.18
C VAL A 4 -11.79 2.63 0.73
N GLY A 5 -12.73 2.96 1.64
CA GLY A 5 -14.14 3.15 1.33
C GLY A 5 -14.39 4.26 0.31
N GLY A 6 -13.80 5.42 0.54
CA GLY A 6 -13.90 6.55 -0.39
C GLY A 6 -13.35 6.24 -1.78
N LEU A 7 -12.24 5.51 -1.88
CA LEU A 7 -11.67 5.10 -3.16
C LEU A 7 -12.54 4.05 -3.87
N SER A 8 -13.09 3.10 -3.12
CA SER A 8 -14.03 2.13 -3.69
C SER A 8 -15.29 2.81 -4.23
N ALA A 9 -15.85 3.81 -3.54
CA ALA A 9 -16.97 4.61 -4.02
C ALA A 9 -16.65 5.37 -5.31
N ARG A 10 -15.37 5.75 -5.52
CA ARG A 10 -14.87 6.37 -6.76
C ARG A 10 -14.62 5.35 -7.89
N GLY A 11 -14.87 4.07 -7.67
CA GLY A 11 -14.71 3.02 -8.67
C GLY A 11 -13.36 2.29 -8.66
N PHE A 12 -12.44 2.61 -7.73
CA PHE A 12 -11.20 1.84 -7.57
C PHE A 12 -11.52 0.47 -7.00
N ARG A 13 -11.06 -0.59 -7.66
CA ARG A 13 -11.35 -1.99 -7.28
C ARG A 13 -10.11 -2.81 -7.00
N THR A 14 -8.94 -2.35 -7.39
CA THR A 14 -7.69 -3.09 -7.19
C THR A 14 -6.69 -2.21 -6.44
N VAL A 15 -6.14 -2.75 -5.37
CA VAL A 15 -5.09 -2.12 -4.58
C VAL A 15 -3.81 -2.92 -4.74
N LEU A 16 -2.75 -2.27 -5.22
CA LEU A 16 -1.41 -2.82 -5.24
C LEU A 16 -0.69 -2.42 -3.95
N CYS A 17 -0.15 -3.38 -3.23
CA CYS A 17 0.57 -3.17 -1.98
C CYS A 17 2.01 -3.65 -2.11
N GLY A 18 2.97 -2.80 -1.74
CA GLY A 18 4.40 -3.10 -1.78
C GLY A 18 4.89 -4.02 -0.67
N MET A 19 4.04 -4.41 0.27
CA MET A 19 4.32 -5.38 1.32
C MET A 19 5.50 -5.02 2.22
N ALA A 20 5.84 -3.73 2.36
CA ALA A 20 6.81 -3.26 3.33
C ALA A 20 6.22 -3.21 4.74
N MET A 21 7.08 -3.25 5.75
CA MET A 21 6.65 -3.03 7.14
C MET A 21 5.98 -1.66 7.31
N GLY A 22 5.16 -1.54 8.35
CA GLY A 22 4.50 -0.29 8.69
C GLY A 22 3.26 -0.02 7.84
N PHE A 23 3.27 1.07 7.09
CA PHE A 23 2.08 1.56 6.37
C PHE A 23 1.55 0.56 5.34
N ASP A 24 2.41 -0.10 4.56
CA ASP A 24 1.97 -1.04 3.53
C ASP A 24 1.17 -2.21 4.12
N LEU A 25 1.68 -2.84 5.19
CA LEU A 25 0.96 -3.92 5.86
C LEU A 25 -0.36 -3.44 6.49
N ALA A 26 -0.36 -2.25 7.12
CA ALA A 26 -1.56 -1.67 7.70
C ALA A 26 -2.61 -1.33 6.63
N ALA A 27 -2.19 -0.81 5.48
CA ALA A 27 -3.06 -0.52 4.34
C ALA A 27 -3.66 -1.81 3.75
N ALA A 28 -2.84 -2.85 3.57
CA ALA A 28 -3.29 -4.14 3.08
C ALA A 28 -4.31 -4.80 4.03
N GLU A 29 -4.05 -4.79 5.34
CA GLU A 29 -4.99 -5.27 6.36
C GLU A 29 -6.32 -4.50 6.32
N ALA A 30 -6.28 -3.17 6.08
CA ALA A 30 -7.48 -2.37 5.94
C ALA A 30 -8.30 -2.73 4.68
N VAL A 31 -7.62 -3.03 3.57
CA VAL A 31 -8.27 -3.49 2.32
C VAL A 31 -8.96 -4.83 2.54
N LEU A 32 -8.25 -5.80 3.13
CA LEU A 32 -8.81 -7.13 3.44
C LEU A 32 -10.02 -7.01 4.37
N ALA A 33 -9.92 -6.22 5.43
CA ALA A 33 -11.03 -6.00 6.36
C ALA A 33 -12.26 -5.34 5.71
N CYS A 34 -12.08 -4.46 4.72
CA CYS A 34 -13.19 -3.88 3.96
C CYS A 34 -13.82 -4.88 3.01
N ARG A 35 -13.00 -5.74 2.36
CA ARG A 35 -13.47 -6.80 1.46
C ARG A 35 -14.29 -7.85 2.18
N ASP A 36 -13.79 -8.34 3.31
CA ASP A 36 -14.29 -9.54 3.99
C ASP A 36 -15.49 -9.27 4.90
N SER A 37 -15.91 -8.01 5.02
CA SER A 37 -17.11 -7.64 5.81
C SER A 37 -18.38 -8.35 5.32
N GLU A 38 -18.42 -8.89 4.10
CA GLU A 38 -19.58 -9.59 3.53
C GLU A 38 -19.58 -11.09 3.74
N THR A 39 -18.42 -11.73 3.88
CA THR A 39 -18.35 -13.20 3.77
C THR A 39 -18.42 -13.93 5.10
N GLY A 40 -18.51 -13.21 6.23
CA GLY A 40 -18.43 -13.84 7.56
C GLY A 40 -17.08 -14.53 7.82
N SER A 41 -16.14 -14.40 6.92
CA SER A 41 -14.79 -14.93 7.03
C SER A 41 -13.91 -13.95 7.78
N ALA A 42 -13.55 -14.31 9.00
CA ALA A 42 -12.87 -13.42 9.93
C ALA A 42 -11.39 -13.22 9.56
N PHE A 43 -11.10 -12.25 8.69
CA PHE A 43 -9.83 -11.55 8.82
C PHE A 43 -9.95 -10.60 10.02
N SER A 44 -9.57 -11.06 11.21
CA SER A 44 -9.54 -10.24 12.41
C SER A 44 -8.23 -9.46 12.44
N PRO A 45 -8.26 -8.14 12.21
CA PRO A 45 -7.12 -7.29 12.55
C PRO A 45 -6.91 -7.37 14.08
N ALA A 46 -5.69 -7.26 14.53
CA ALA A 46 -5.33 -7.34 15.96
C ALA A 46 -5.88 -6.17 16.81
N SER A 47 -6.79 -5.36 16.30
CA SER A 47 -7.47 -4.27 17.00
C SER A 47 -8.98 -4.36 16.78
N ALA A 48 -9.73 -4.08 17.83
CA ALA A 48 -11.20 -4.05 17.84
C ALA A 48 -11.76 -3.10 16.76
N PRO A 49 -12.93 -3.42 16.16
CA PRO A 49 -13.57 -2.56 15.17
C PRO A 49 -13.94 -1.21 15.81
N ASP A 50 -13.62 -0.13 15.10
CA ASP A 50 -14.01 1.23 15.49
C ASP A 50 -15.55 1.37 15.34
N PRO A 51 -16.29 1.65 16.41
CA PRO A 51 -17.76 1.73 16.36
C PRO A 51 -18.28 2.93 15.55
N HIS A 52 -17.42 3.89 15.18
CA HIS A 52 -17.83 5.09 14.46
C HIS A 52 -17.81 4.95 12.92
N PHE A 53 -17.33 3.83 12.38
CA PHE A 53 -17.36 3.61 10.93
C PHE A 53 -18.25 2.42 10.58
N PRO A 54 -19.40 2.65 9.94
CA PRO A 54 -20.25 1.57 9.45
C PRO A 54 -19.47 0.74 8.41
N HIS A 55 -19.35 -0.55 8.65
CA HIS A 55 -18.73 -1.49 7.73
C HIS A 55 -19.67 -1.72 6.54
N THR A 56 -19.57 -0.87 5.53
CA THR A 56 -20.24 -1.15 4.26
C THR A 56 -19.36 -2.17 3.50
N PRO A 57 -19.91 -3.34 3.21
CA PRO A 57 -19.21 -4.32 2.38
C PRO A 57 -18.84 -3.75 1.02
N MET A 58 -17.65 -4.10 0.51
CA MET A 58 -17.15 -3.60 -0.77
C MET A 58 -16.86 -4.75 -1.72
N PRO A 59 -17.90 -5.32 -2.34
CA PRO A 59 -17.74 -6.45 -3.24
C PRO A 59 -16.84 -6.09 -4.41
N GLY A 60 -15.93 -6.99 -4.76
CA GLY A 60 -15.01 -6.83 -5.87
C GLY A 60 -13.75 -6.03 -5.57
N LEU A 61 -13.51 -5.59 -4.31
CA LEU A 61 -12.22 -5.03 -3.91
C LEU A 61 -11.16 -6.14 -3.86
N ARG A 62 -10.05 -5.94 -4.57
CA ARG A 62 -8.95 -6.91 -4.69
C ARG A 62 -7.65 -6.35 -4.17
N LEU A 63 -6.87 -7.20 -3.49
CA LEU A 63 -5.51 -6.91 -3.03
C LEU A 63 -4.49 -7.67 -3.88
N VAL A 64 -3.54 -6.94 -4.46
CA VAL A 64 -2.38 -7.50 -5.17
C VAL A 64 -1.12 -7.21 -4.37
N ALA A 65 -0.47 -8.27 -3.87
CA ALA A 65 0.80 -8.16 -3.16
C ALA A 65 1.97 -8.08 -4.15
N VAL A 66 2.74 -6.99 -4.14
CA VAL A 66 3.91 -6.81 -5.01
C VAL A 66 5.18 -6.91 -4.18
N ILE A 67 5.90 -8.01 -4.34
CA ILE A 67 7.04 -8.40 -3.53
C ILE A 67 8.33 -8.13 -4.32
N PRO A 68 9.28 -7.34 -3.80
CA PRO A 68 10.50 -7.00 -4.53
C PRO A 68 11.39 -8.23 -4.80
N PHE A 69 11.47 -9.15 -3.84
CA PHE A 69 12.23 -10.39 -3.98
C PHE A 69 11.71 -11.46 -3.02
N ARG A 70 11.93 -12.71 -3.35
CA ARG A 70 11.51 -13.86 -2.53
C ARG A 70 12.21 -13.82 -1.17
N GLY A 71 11.43 -13.92 -0.08
CA GLY A 71 11.94 -13.95 1.29
C GLY A 71 12.26 -12.56 1.87
N GLN A 72 11.71 -11.46 1.30
CA GLN A 72 11.91 -10.12 1.88
C GLN A 72 11.56 -10.07 3.37
N GLU A 73 10.55 -10.84 3.79
CA GLU A 73 10.04 -10.88 5.17
C GLU A 73 11.01 -11.54 6.16
N SER A 74 12.05 -12.22 5.68
CA SER A 74 13.02 -12.91 6.54
C SER A 74 13.73 -11.95 7.52
N ARG A 75 13.86 -10.68 7.13
CA ARG A 75 14.49 -9.61 7.93
C ARG A 75 13.50 -8.84 8.81
N PHE A 76 12.20 -9.16 8.75
CA PHE A 76 11.19 -8.50 9.56
C PHE A 76 11.19 -9.03 11.00
N PRO A 77 10.84 -8.20 11.99
CA PRO A 77 10.49 -8.68 13.31
C PRO A 77 9.41 -9.78 13.25
N ALA A 78 9.38 -10.67 14.24
CA ALA A 78 8.47 -11.81 14.22
C ALA A 78 7.00 -11.41 14.02
N VAL A 79 6.55 -10.33 14.66
CA VAL A 79 5.19 -9.80 14.54
C VAL A 79 4.87 -9.36 13.11
N ASP A 80 5.76 -8.58 12.49
CA ASP A 80 5.54 -8.09 11.12
C ASP A 80 5.69 -9.21 10.08
N ARG A 81 6.53 -10.21 10.36
CA ARG A 81 6.65 -11.39 9.51
C ARG A 81 5.36 -12.20 9.50
N GLU A 82 4.72 -12.34 10.63
CA GLU A 82 3.43 -13.01 10.73
C GLU A 82 2.32 -12.22 10.02
N ARG A 83 2.29 -10.91 10.20
CA ARG A 83 1.38 -10.02 9.47
C ARG A 83 1.56 -10.15 7.96
N PHE A 84 2.82 -10.10 7.49
CA PHE A 84 3.16 -10.27 6.08
C PHE A 84 2.62 -11.58 5.52
N ARG A 85 2.86 -12.71 6.20
CA ARG A 85 2.40 -14.02 5.77
C ARG A 85 0.88 -14.11 5.71
N ARG A 86 0.20 -13.60 6.72
CA ARG A 86 -1.25 -13.56 6.78
C ARG A 86 -1.85 -12.71 5.65
N VAL A 87 -1.31 -11.52 5.41
CA VAL A 87 -1.73 -10.65 4.32
C VAL A 87 -1.47 -11.31 2.97
N LEU A 88 -0.30 -11.90 2.77
CA LEU A 88 0.06 -12.58 1.53
C LEU A 88 -0.86 -13.77 1.23
N ALA A 89 -1.19 -14.56 2.25
CA ALA A 89 -2.11 -15.71 2.11
C ALA A 89 -3.55 -15.28 1.77
N ALA A 90 -3.97 -14.08 2.20
CA ALA A 90 -5.29 -13.52 1.95
C ALA A 90 -5.37 -12.64 0.68
N ALA A 91 -4.24 -12.30 0.07
CA ALA A 91 -4.20 -11.50 -1.15
C ALA A 91 -4.80 -12.27 -2.34
N ASP A 92 -5.51 -11.56 -3.22
CA ASP A 92 -6.12 -12.15 -4.43
C ASP A 92 -5.06 -12.56 -5.45
N HIS A 93 -3.97 -11.80 -5.52
CA HIS A 93 -2.81 -12.10 -6.36
C HIS A 93 -1.51 -11.67 -5.68
N SER A 94 -0.42 -12.31 -6.09
CA SER A 94 0.94 -11.89 -5.71
C SER A 94 1.87 -11.87 -6.91
N VAL A 95 2.73 -10.87 -6.96
CA VAL A 95 3.80 -10.71 -7.96
C VAL A 95 5.13 -10.62 -7.23
N THR A 96 6.04 -11.54 -7.50
CA THR A 96 7.42 -11.49 -6.99
C THR A 96 8.35 -11.10 -8.12
N LEU A 97 8.99 -9.94 -7.99
CA LEU A 97 9.75 -9.30 -9.08
C LEU A 97 11.17 -9.86 -9.25
N SER A 98 11.74 -10.47 -8.20
CA SER A 98 13.07 -11.09 -8.26
C SER A 98 13.13 -12.37 -7.43
N PRO A 99 13.92 -13.38 -7.87
CA PRO A 99 14.11 -14.60 -7.09
C PRO A 99 14.91 -14.36 -5.79
N SER A 100 15.74 -13.32 -5.73
CA SER A 100 16.59 -13.00 -4.58
C SER A 100 16.81 -11.49 -4.44
N TYR A 101 17.34 -11.10 -3.28
CA TYR A 101 17.75 -9.71 -3.05
C TYR A 101 18.89 -9.29 -3.99
N HIS A 102 18.76 -8.09 -4.56
CA HIS A 102 19.83 -7.38 -5.25
C HIS A 102 19.73 -5.87 -5.01
N ALA A 103 20.80 -5.13 -5.24
CA ALA A 103 20.80 -3.68 -5.14
C ALA A 103 19.73 -3.10 -6.10
N GLY A 104 18.87 -2.20 -5.59
CA GLY A 104 17.81 -1.57 -6.37
C GLY A 104 16.49 -2.34 -6.45
N CYS A 105 16.38 -3.57 -5.93
CA CYS A 105 15.13 -4.36 -6.00
C CYS A 105 13.91 -3.63 -5.42
N TYR A 106 14.09 -2.81 -4.39
CA TYR A 106 13.02 -1.97 -3.84
C TYR A 106 12.60 -0.85 -4.80
N ALA A 107 13.56 -0.25 -5.51
CA ALA A 107 13.24 0.76 -6.53
C ALA A 107 12.49 0.12 -7.72
N VAL A 108 12.86 -1.08 -8.13
CA VAL A 108 12.11 -1.85 -9.15
C VAL A 108 10.67 -2.07 -8.69
N ARG A 109 10.44 -2.50 -7.44
CA ARG A 109 9.10 -2.67 -6.88
C ARG A 109 8.33 -1.35 -6.86
N ASN A 110 8.94 -0.26 -6.41
CA ASN A 110 8.28 1.03 -6.35
C ASN A 110 7.91 1.55 -7.75
N ASN A 111 8.77 1.32 -8.74
CA ASN A 111 8.47 1.62 -10.14
C ASN A 111 7.27 0.82 -10.64
N TYR A 112 7.26 -0.48 -10.39
CA TYR A 112 6.15 -1.36 -10.74
C TYR A 112 4.82 -0.85 -10.18
N LEU A 113 4.79 -0.47 -8.89
CA LEU A 113 3.58 0.08 -8.25
C LEU A 113 3.10 1.34 -8.97
N VAL A 114 3.99 2.30 -9.23
CA VAL A 114 3.65 3.56 -9.90
C VAL A 114 3.24 3.37 -11.35
N GLU A 115 3.84 2.42 -12.05
CA GLU A 115 3.54 2.12 -13.45
C GLU A 115 2.16 1.48 -13.65
N HIS A 116 1.66 0.76 -12.66
CA HIS A 116 0.39 0.04 -12.72
C HIS A 116 -0.73 0.68 -11.89
N ALA A 117 -0.51 1.89 -11.36
CA ALA A 117 -1.49 2.62 -10.57
C ALA A 117 -2.02 3.86 -11.29
N ALA A 118 -3.26 4.23 -11.00
CA ALA A 118 -3.86 5.51 -11.38
C ALA A 118 -3.85 6.52 -10.23
N LEU A 119 -3.64 6.06 -8.99
CA LEU A 119 -3.62 6.86 -7.79
C LEU A 119 -2.62 6.27 -6.79
N LEU A 120 -1.87 7.12 -6.11
CA LEU A 120 -0.98 6.75 -5.02
C LEU A 120 -1.57 7.19 -3.67
N VAL A 121 -1.64 6.26 -2.72
CA VAL A 121 -1.88 6.56 -1.31
C VAL A 121 -0.60 6.28 -0.54
N ALA A 122 -0.12 7.23 0.25
CA ALA A 122 1.06 7.04 1.06
C ALA A 122 0.94 7.71 2.44
N TRP A 123 1.81 7.26 3.35
CA TRP A 123 2.10 7.92 4.61
C TRP A 123 3.47 8.57 4.47
N TYR A 124 3.49 9.87 4.17
CA TYR A 124 4.71 10.57 3.78
C TYR A 124 4.88 11.89 4.53
N ASP A 125 5.95 11.98 5.31
CA ASP A 125 6.32 13.14 6.13
C ASP A 125 7.27 14.12 5.43
N GLY A 126 7.72 13.82 4.22
CA GLY A 126 8.70 14.61 3.47
C GLY A 126 10.13 14.10 3.58
N SER A 127 10.42 13.12 4.43
CA SER A 127 11.75 12.58 4.63
C SER A 127 12.31 11.88 3.39
N PRO A 128 13.63 11.96 3.14
CA PRO A 128 14.28 11.19 2.10
C PRO A 128 14.12 9.68 2.32
N GLY A 129 13.99 8.90 1.25
CA GLY A 129 13.89 7.44 1.32
C GLY A 129 13.01 6.84 0.24
N GLY A 130 12.62 5.58 0.44
CA GLY A 130 11.82 4.84 -0.54
C GLY A 130 10.43 5.45 -0.80
N THR A 131 9.77 5.98 0.23
CA THR A 131 8.49 6.69 0.08
C THR A 131 8.65 7.99 -0.69
N HIS A 132 9.68 8.78 -0.38
CA HIS A 132 10.02 9.99 -1.14
C HIS A 132 10.22 9.68 -2.63
N TYR A 133 11.03 8.67 -2.94
CA TYR A 133 11.27 8.23 -4.31
C TYR A 133 9.97 7.88 -5.03
N THR A 134 9.10 7.11 -4.39
CA THR A 134 7.81 6.68 -4.95
C THR A 134 6.87 7.85 -5.21
N VAL A 135 6.75 8.77 -4.25
CA VAL A 135 5.91 9.97 -4.37
C VAL A 135 6.39 10.86 -5.50
N ARG A 136 7.71 11.14 -5.57
CA ARG A 136 8.28 11.96 -6.65
C ARG A 136 8.02 11.35 -8.03
N ARG A 137 8.18 10.03 -8.14
CA ARG A 137 7.94 9.33 -9.40
C ARG A 137 6.45 9.34 -9.79
N ALA A 138 5.55 9.15 -8.83
CA ALA A 138 4.11 9.20 -9.07
C ALA A 138 3.66 10.59 -9.55
N LEU A 139 4.11 11.64 -8.88
CA LEU A 139 3.82 13.04 -9.27
C LEU A 139 4.39 13.37 -10.65
N GLY A 140 5.63 12.92 -10.95
CA GLY A 140 6.24 13.09 -12.27
C GLY A 140 5.49 12.37 -13.41
N ARG A 141 4.67 11.38 -13.08
CA ARG A 141 3.76 10.70 -14.03
C ARG A 141 2.34 11.27 -14.04
N GLY A 142 2.06 12.29 -13.24
CA GLY A 142 0.74 12.89 -13.13
C GLY A 142 -0.29 12.04 -12.37
N LEU A 143 0.15 11.07 -11.54
CA LEU A 143 -0.78 10.31 -10.71
C LEU A 143 -1.41 11.22 -9.64
N GLU A 144 -2.69 11.00 -9.37
CA GLU A 144 -3.31 11.55 -8.17
C GLU A 144 -2.59 11.01 -6.93
N PHE A 145 -2.37 11.88 -5.94
CA PHE A 145 -1.66 11.55 -4.71
C PHE A 145 -2.47 11.92 -3.48
N ILE A 146 -2.70 10.94 -2.63
CA ILE A 146 -3.34 11.11 -1.31
C ILE A 146 -2.30 10.83 -0.24
N ASN A 147 -1.95 11.86 0.53
CA ASN A 147 -1.07 11.72 1.68
C ASN A 147 -1.90 11.58 2.97
N LEU A 148 -1.72 10.49 3.69
CA LEU A 148 -2.41 10.22 4.95
C LEU A 148 -1.60 10.62 6.19
N HIS A 149 -0.40 11.17 6.03
CA HIS A 149 0.38 11.67 7.16
C HIS A 149 -0.30 12.90 7.77
N PRO A 150 -0.47 12.99 9.11
CA PRO A 150 -1.18 14.10 9.75
C PRO A 150 -0.50 15.46 9.58
N HIS A 151 0.82 15.45 9.34
CA HIS A 151 1.61 16.64 9.06
C HIS A 151 2.38 16.46 7.75
N PRO A 152 1.69 16.51 6.59
CA PRO A 152 2.37 16.37 5.32
C PRO A 152 3.35 17.55 5.15
N ALA A 153 4.64 17.26 4.95
CA ALA A 153 5.57 18.27 4.50
C ALA A 153 5.03 18.87 3.21
N ALA A 154 5.08 20.21 3.09
CA ALA A 154 4.77 20.86 1.82
C ALA A 154 5.70 20.27 0.76
N LEU A 155 5.15 19.55 -0.20
CA LEU A 155 5.89 19.14 -1.40
C LEU A 155 6.29 20.44 -2.11
N ARG A 156 7.51 20.92 -1.87
CA ARG A 156 8.05 22.00 -2.67
C ARG A 156 8.01 21.53 -4.11
N GLN A 157 7.14 22.14 -4.90
CA GLN A 157 7.23 22.04 -6.34
C GLN A 157 8.67 22.41 -6.68
N ALA A 158 9.41 21.49 -7.27
CA ALA A 158 10.70 21.84 -7.84
C ALA A 158 10.38 22.91 -8.88
N GLU A 159 10.78 24.16 -8.61
CA GLU A 159 10.75 25.19 -9.63
C GLU A 159 11.50 24.63 -10.83
N PRO A 160 10.95 24.77 -12.06
CA PRO A 160 11.68 24.39 -13.24
C PRO A 160 12.95 25.24 -13.26
N THR A 161 14.10 24.61 -13.04
CA THR A 161 15.39 25.27 -13.26
C THR A 161 15.47 25.55 -14.74
N LEU A 162 15.22 26.79 -15.11
CA LEU A 162 15.55 27.32 -16.42
C LEU A 162 17.08 27.36 -16.53
N PHE A 163 17.66 26.32 -17.07
CA PHE A 163 18.95 26.37 -17.80
C PHE A 163 18.95 25.23 -18.83
#